data_d9140bcafc2800c8b5537bdcd8f8f377
#
_entry.id   d9140bcafc2800c8b5537bdcd8f8f377
#
_cell.length_a   1.000
_cell.length_b   1.000
_cell.length_c   1.000
_cell.angle_alpha   90.00
_cell.angle_beta   90.00
_cell.angle_gamma   90.00
#
_symmetry.space_group_name_H-M   'P 1'
#
loop_
_entity.id
_entity.type
_entity.pdbx_description
1 polymer ?
#
loop_
_entity_poly.entity_id
_entity_poly.type
_entity_poly.pdbx_seq_one_letter_code
_entity_poly.pdbx_strand_id
1 'polypeptide(L)'
;MTTQPSTLDAWCAELSQALGLTHDVALRPDVQLLLDLSRDAAHSVARPAAPLTTYLVGLCAGLAGGTPEAVQAASAVARDLALGTRPGTDTDGA
;
A
#
# COMPACT_ATOMS: atom_id res chain seq x y z
N MET A 1 -12.51 17.09 22.38
CA MET A 1 -11.77 16.90 22.32
C MET A 1 -11.20 16.91 21.25
N THR A 2 -10.55 17.07 21.25
CA THR A 2 -9.93 17.13 20.37
C THR A 2 -9.70 16.06 19.60
N THR A 3 -9.77 16.13 18.45
CA THR A 3 -9.45 15.14 17.59
C THR A 3 -8.01 14.97 17.56
N GLN A 4 -7.56 13.88 17.98
CA GLN A 4 -6.19 13.59 17.86
C GLN A 4 -5.96 12.81 16.62
N PRO A 5 -4.87 13.01 15.89
CA PRO A 5 -4.53 12.14 14.78
C PRO A 5 -4.36 10.74 15.32
N SER A 6 -4.70 9.75 14.53
CA SER A 6 -4.49 8.39 14.95
C SER A 6 -2.99 8.16 15.14
N THR A 7 -2.67 7.15 15.93
CA THR A 7 -1.27 6.78 16.12
C THR A 7 -0.60 6.46 14.80
N LEU A 8 -1.33 5.83 13.88
CA LEU A 8 -0.78 5.52 12.58
C LEU A 8 -0.53 6.76 11.76
N ASP A 9 -1.45 7.73 11.81
CA ASP A 9 -1.25 8.98 11.08
C ASP A 9 -0.05 9.73 11.62
N ALA A 10 0.08 9.79 12.93
CA ALA A 10 1.23 10.45 13.55
C ALA A 10 2.53 9.77 13.19
N TRP A 11 2.53 8.44 13.22
CA TRP A 11 3.72 7.67 12.84
C TRP A 11 4.09 7.92 11.38
N CYS A 12 3.11 7.90 10.47
CA CYS A 12 3.38 8.14 9.05
C CYS A 12 3.95 9.53 8.82
N ALA A 13 3.45 10.52 9.54
CA ALA A 13 3.96 11.87 9.41
C ALA A 13 5.41 11.96 9.88
N GLU A 14 5.69 11.35 11.01
CA GLU A 14 7.03 11.35 11.57
C GLU A 14 8.01 10.60 10.68
N LEU A 15 7.59 9.45 10.20
CA LEU A 15 8.41 8.64 9.32
C LEU A 15 8.68 9.33 7.99
N SER A 16 7.64 9.95 7.41
CA SER A 16 7.80 10.68 6.16
C SER A 16 8.82 11.80 6.30
N GLN A 17 8.79 12.47 7.43
CA GLN A 17 9.74 13.52 7.70
C GLN A 17 11.16 12.99 7.81
N ALA A 18 11.31 11.89 8.54
CA ALA A 18 12.62 11.27 8.72
C ALA A 18 13.18 10.77 7.39
N LEU A 19 12.29 10.36 6.48
CA LEU A 19 12.70 9.86 5.16
C LEU A 19 12.86 10.95 4.12
N GLY A 20 12.60 12.21 4.50
CA GLY A 20 12.74 13.31 3.55
C GLY A 20 11.59 13.44 2.57
N LEU A 21 10.43 12.87 2.90
CA LEU A 21 9.26 12.89 2.02
C LEU A 21 8.27 13.96 2.43
N THR A 22 8.76 15.13 2.81
CA THR A 22 7.89 16.13 3.40
C THR A 22 7.59 17.33 2.52
N HIS A 23 8.20 17.39 1.36
CA HIS A 23 8.10 18.59 0.54
C HIS A 23 6.86 18.62 -0.35
N ASP A 24 6.06 17.56 -0.34
CA ASP A 24 4.88 17.51 -1.20
C ASP A 24 3.76 16.78 -0.47
N VAL A 25 2.68 17.50 -0.21
CA VAL A 25 1.55 16.91 0.49
C VAL A 25 0.90 15.77 -0.30
N ALA A 26 1.08 15.74 -1.60
CA ALA A 26 0.54 14.66 -2.41
C ALA A 26 1.21 13.33 -2.10
N LEU A 27 2.33 13.34 -1.41
CA LEU A 27 3.02 12.12 -1.02
C LEU A 27 2.48 11.52 0.26
N ARG A 28 1.46 12.14 0.88
CA ARG A 28 0.87 11.55 2.05
C ARG A 28 0.32 10.18 1.75
N PRO A 29 0.60 9.20 2.61
CA PRO A 29 0.09 7.86 2.35
C PRO A 29 -1.42 7.80 2.54
N ASP A 30 -2.06 7.02 1.71
CA ASP A 30 -3.46 6.66 1.92
C ASP A 30 -3.45 5.44 2.86
N VAL A 31 -3.58 5.73 4.14
CA VAL A 31 -3.43 4.71 5.16
C VAL A 31 -4.46 3.61 5.01
N GLN A 32 -5.71 3.97 4.74
CA GLN A 32 -6.74 2.96 4.63
C GLN A 32 -6.52 2.03 3.44
N LEU A 33 -6.13 2.59 2.32
CA LEU A 33 -5.82 1.80 1.13
C LEU A 33 -4.71 0.78 1.42
N LEU A 34 -3.65 1.24 2.07
CA LEU A 34 -2.52 0.38 2.36
C LEU A 34 -2.83 -0.68 3.41
N LEU A 35 -3.65 -0.33 4.39
CA LEU A 35 -4.07 -1.31 5.39
C LEU A 35 -4.96 -2.38 4.78
N ASP A 36 -5.85 -1.99 3.88
CA ASP A 36 -6.70 -2.95 3.20
C ASP A 36 -5.87 -3.88 2.33
N LEU A 37 -4.90 -3.34 1.60
CA LEU A 37 -4.00 -4.14 0.81
C LEU A 37 -3.20 -5.12 1.67
N SER A 38 -2.70 -4.65 2.80
CA SER A 38 -1.95 -5.50 3.72
C SER A 38 -2.80 -6.65 4.22
N ARG A 39 -4.05 -6.35 4.58
CA ARG A 39 -4.96 -7.38 5.05
C ARG A 39 -5.22 -8.42 3.98
N ASP A 40 -5.48 -7.98 2.76
CA ASP A 40 -5.73 -8.89 1.65
C ASP A 40 -4.53 -9.78 1.39
N ALA A 41 -3.33 -9.21 1.40
CA ALA A 41 -2.12 -9.99 1.20
C ALA A 41 -1.91 -11.02 2.31
N ALA A 42 -2.12 -10.59 3.55
CA ALA A 42 -1.92 -11.47 4.70
C ALA A 42 -2.90 -12.64 4.70
N HIS A 43 -4.15 -12.37 4.34
CA HIS A 43 -5.20 -13.39 4.41
C HIS A 43 -5.25 -14.27 3.17
N SER A 44 -4.91 -13.73 2.01
CA SER A 44 -5.07 -14.47 0.76
C SER A 44 -3.79 -15.13 0.29
N VAL A 45 -2.64 -14.64 0.72
CA VAL A 45 -1.36 -15.23 0.33
C VAL A 45 -0.69 -15.87 1.53
N ALA A 46 -0.22 -15.06 2.45
CA ALA A 46 0.40 -15.53 3.70
C ALA A 46 0.60 -14.31 4.57
N ARG A 47 0.58 -14.51 5.87
CA ARG A 47 0.73 -13.40 6.79
C ARG A 47 1.98 -12.54 6.52
N PRO A 48 3.17 -13.13 6.30
CA PRO A 48 4.36 -12.32 6.02
C PRO A 48 4.31 -11.59 4.69
N ALA A 49 3.35 -11.88 3.82
CA ALA A 49 3.26 -11.19 2.55
C ALA A 49 2.84 -9.73 2.72
N ALA A 50 2.21 -9.37 3.85
CA ALA A 50 1.71 -8.01 4.02
C ALA A 50 2.82 -6.96 3.89
N PRO A 51 3.90 -7.01 4.68
CA PRO A 51 4.94 -5.98 4.53
C PRO A 51 5.66 -6.06 3.20
N LEU A 52 5.82 -7.25 2.65
CA LEU A 52 6.50 -7.38 1.36
C LEU A 52 5.68 -6.78 0.24
N THR A 53 4.37 -6.98 0.27
CA THR A 53 3.47 -6.43 -0.74
C THR A 53 3.48 -4.91 -0.68
N THR A 54 3.35 -4.32 0.50
CA THR A 54 3.33 -2.87 0.61
C THR A 54 4.67 -2.26 0.24
N TYR A 55 5.77 -2.93 0.56
CA TYR A 55 7.09 -2.46 0.14
C TYR A 55 7.19 -2.40 -1.39
N LEU A 56 6.80 -3.48 -2.05
CA LEU A 56 6.90 -3.54 -3.50
C LEU A 56 5.96 -2.56 -4.18
N VAL A 57 4.76 -2.37 -3.62
CA VAL A 57 3.83 -1.38 -4.14
C VAL A 57 4.43 0.02 -4.00
N GLY A 58 5.03 0.32 -2.86
CA GLY A 58 5.68 1.61 -2.66
C GLY A 58 6.82 1.84 -3.61
N LEU A 59 7.62 0.80 -3.83
CA LEU A 59 8.73 0.89 -4.77
C LEU A 59 8.22 1.14 -6.20
N CYS A 60 7.23 0.38 -6.61
CA CYS A 60 6.63 0.54 -7.93
C CYS A 60 6.07 1.95 -8.12
N ALA A 61 5.30 2.42 -7.15
CA ALA A 61 4.71 3.74 -7.22
C ALA A 61 5.78 4.83 -7.23
N GLY A 62 6.82 4.65 -6.44
CA GLY A 62 7.92 5.61 -6.40
C GLY A 62 8.64 5.72 -7.73
N LEU A 63 8.87 4.60 -8.38
CA LEU A 63 9.51 4.59 -9.69
C LEU A 63 8.61 5.19 -10.77
N ALA A 64 7.30 5.20 -10.54
CA ALA A 64 6.35 5.76 -11.48
C ALA A 64 6.03 7.23 -11.19
N GLY A 65 6.82 7.87 -10.35
CA GLY A 65 6.66 9.29 -10.06
C GLY A 65 6.14 9.60 -8.66
N GLY A 66 5.72 8.60 -7.92
CA GLY A 66 5.33 8.78 -6.52
C GLY A 66 4.02 9.51 -6.31
N THR A 67 3.16 9.58 -7.32
CA THR A 67 1.89 10.28 -7.19
C THR A 67 0.85 9.40 -6.51
N PRO A 68 -0.22 10.02 -5.96
CA PRO A 68 -1.31 9.21 -5.42
C PRO A 68 -1.91 8.25 -6.44
N GLU A 69 -1.98 8.67 -7.70
CA GLU A 69 -2.48 7.82 -8.76
C GLU A 69 -1.58 6.60 -8.97
N ALA A 70 -0.26 6.79 -8.89
CA ALA A 70 0.66 5.69 -9.03
C ALA A 70 0.52 4.69 -7.89
N VAL A 71 0.31 5.19 -6.68
CA VAL A 71 0.08 4.33 -5.52
C VAL A 71 -1.20 3.53 -5.70
N GLN A 72 -2.26 4.19 -6.13
CA GLN A 72 -3.54 3.52 -6.35
C GLN A 72 -3.44 2.45 -7.43
N ALA A 73 -2.77 2.77 -8.53
CA ALA A 73 -2.62 1.82 -9.62
C ALA A 73 -1.82 0.58 -9.19
N ALA A 74 -0.70 0.80 -8.51
CA ALA A 74 0.12 -0.31 -8.04
C ALA A 74 -0.61 -1.14 -7.00
N SER A 75 -1.37 -0.48 -6.12
CA SER A 75 -2.14 -1.19 -5.10
C SER A 75 -3.24 -2.05 -5.73
N ALA A 76 -3.88 -1.55 -6.77
CA ALA A 76 -4.93 -2.31 -7.47
C ALA A 76 -4.36 -3.57 -8.10
N VAL A 77 -3.20 -3.47 -8.74
CA VAL A 77 -2.55 -4.63 -9.33
C VAL A 77 -2.21 -5.66 -8.25
N ALA A 78 -1.63 -5.20 -7.16
CA ALA A 78 -1.23 -6.10 -6.08
C ALA A 78 -2.44 -6.78 -5.44
N ARG A 79 -3.51 -6.03 -5.25
CA ARG A 79 -4.73 -6.55 -4.64
C ARG A 79 -5.38 -7.60 -5.52
N ASP A 80 -5.48 -7.32 -6.81
CA ASP A 80 -6.06 -8.27 -7.76
C ASP A 80 -5.27 -9.57 -7.77
N LEU A 81 -3.97 -9.45 -7.74
CA LEU A 81 -3.11 -10.62 -7.71
C LEU A 81 -3.31 -11.42 -6.42
N ALA A 82 -3.35 -10.73 -5.29
CA ALA A 82 -3.52 -11.38 -3.99
C ALA A 82 -4.87 -12.09 -3.90
N LEU A 83 -5.91 -11.49 -4.45
CA LEU A 83 -7.24 -12.06 -4.39
C LEU A 83 -7.48 -13.10 -5.48
N GLY A 84 -6.49 -13.36 -6.32
CA GLY A 84 -6.60 -14.39 -7.34
C GLY A 84 -7.43 -13.99 -8.54
N THR A 85 -7.55 -12.70 -8.82
CA THR A 85 -8.38 -12.23 -9.92
C THR A 85 -7.58 -11.94 -11.18
N ARG A 86 -6.32 -12.34 -11.20
CA ARG A 86 -5.49 -12.06 -12.36
C ARG A 86 -5.99 -12.85 -13.57
N PRO A 87 -5.95 -12.24 -14.73
CA PRO A 87 -6.46 -12.90 -15.94
C PRO A 87 -5.64 -14.13 -16.28
N GLY A 88 -6.35 -15.17 -16.67
CA GLY A 88 -5.70 -16.35 -17.24
C GLY A 88 -4.99 -17.25 -16.28
N THR A 89 -5.18 -17.02 -15.05
CA THR A 89 -4.53 -17.87 -14.13
C THR A 89 -5.42 -18.63 -13.29
N ASP A 90 -6.16 -18.95 -13.40
CA ASP A 90 -6.84 -19.58 -12.56
C ASP A 90 -6.78 -20.81 -12.55
N THR A 91 -6.44 -21.09 -12.31
CA THR A 91 -6.36 -21.93 -12.27
C THR A 91 -6.57 -22.74 -12.04
N ASP A 92 -6.62 -23.06 -12.00
CA ASP A 92 -6.79 -23.70 -11.87
C ASP A 92 -6.64 -24.27 -11.45
N GLY A 93 -6.86 -24.36 -11.32
CA GLY A 93 -6.70 -24.72 -11.08
C GLY A 93 -6.58 -25.03 -10.82
N ALA A 94 -6.58 -24.94 -10.96
CA ALA A 94 -6.29 -25.17 -10.86
C ALA A 94 -6.13 -25.17 -10.70
#